data_11ad874cd335de2e227364ee044887ca
#
_entry.id   11ad874cd335de2e227364ee044887ca
#
_cell.length_a   1.000
_cell.length_b   1.000
_cell.length_c   1.000
_cell.angle_alpha   90.00
_cell.angle_beta   90.00
_cell.angle_gamma   90.00
#
_symmetry.space_group_name_H-M   'P 1'
#
loop_
_entity.id
_entity.type
_entity.pdbx_description
1 polymer ?
#
loop_
_entity_poly.entity_id
_entity_poly.type
_entity_poly.pdbx_seq_one_letter_code
_entity_poly.pdbx_strand_id
1 'polypeptide(L)'
;MRLGVLKEPEGETRVAIVPKSLRKLSKSGFEVIVESNAGIAANHYDSEYEENGATISNRLEVLNSPLIISIHLPDVSELQAGQVIACVADPFRHPEKVQACLDSGVTLLSMDMIPRRLSRAQSMDVNSSQDNLSGYKAVLLGAASVPKGIPMMTTSAGTVRPAKVVIMGSGVAGLQAIATAKRLGAIVYASDVRKSAAEQIESVGGRFIEVDG
;
A
#
# COMPACT_ATOMS: atom_id res chain seq x y z
N MET A 1 -22.74 4.23 13.68
CA MET A 1 -22.96 3.59 12.35
C MET A 1 -22.07 2.37 12.26
N ARG A 2 -22.62 1.22 11.79
CA ARG A 2 -21.82 -0.01 11.63
C ARG A 2 -20.87 0.11 10.43
N LEU A 3 -19.62 -0.35 10.64
CA LEU A 3 -18.55 -0.37 9.64
C LEU A 3 -18.04 -1.80 9.55
N GLY A 4 -18.14 -2.42 8.37
CA GLY A 4 -17.65 -3.75 8.10
C GLY A 4 -16.24 -3.74 7.51
N VAL A 5 -15.37 -4.60 8.01
CA VAL A 5 -14.02 -4.83 7.46
C VAL A 5 -13.96 -6.24 6.91
N LEU A 6 -13.77 -6.36 5.60
CA LEU A 6 -13.71 -7.64 4.91
C LEU A 6 -12.33 -8.28 5.01
N LYS A 7 -12.32 -9.60 4.97
CA LYS A 7 -11.13 -10.38 4.69
C LYS A 7 -10.80 -10.28 3.20
N GLU A 8 -9.54 -10.03 2.92
CA GLU A 8 -9.05 -9.94 1.55
C GLU A 8 -8.94 -11.31 0.87
N PRO A 9 -8.94 -11.36 -0.46
CA PRO A 9 -8.76 -12.60 -1.20
C PRO A 9 -7.40 -13.24 -0.95
N GLU A 10 -7.28 -14.52 -1.28
CA GLU A 10 -6.04 -15.28 -1.15
C GLU A 10 -4.90 -14.62 -1.96
N GLY A 11 -3.73 -14.53 -1.34
CA GLY A 11 -2.56 -13.85 -1.90
C GLY A 11 -2.41 -12.39 -1.49
N GLU A 12 -3.47 -11.73 -1.00
CA GLU A 12 -3.34 -10.41 -0.36
C GLU A 12 -2.94 -10.59 1.11
N THR A 13 -1.80 -9.98 1.48
CA THR A 13 -1.25 -10.10 2.83
C THR A 13 -1.55 -8.89 3.71
N ARG A 14 -2.19 -7.87 3.18
CA ARG A 14 -2.58 -6.67 3.93
C ARG A 14 -4.01 -6.82 4.45
N VAL A 15 -4.37 -5.97 5.39
CA VAL A 15 -5.74 -5.79 5.87
C VAL A 15 -6.10 -4.30 5.85
N ALA A 16 -7.32 -3.97 5.49
CA ALA A 16 -7.73 -2.57 5.33
C ALA A 16 -7.68 -1.77 6.64
N ILE A 17 -7.98 -2.39 7.78
CA ILE A 17 -7.97 -1.78 9.12
C ILE A 17 -7.15 -2.66 10.07
N VAL A 18 -6.12 -2.09 10.69
CA VAL A 18 -5.35 -2.77 11.75
C VAL A 18 -5.95 -2.50 13.13
N PRO A 19 -5.77 -3.40 14.13
CA PRO A 19 -6.39 -3.29 15.46
C PRO A 19 -6.18 -1.95 16.14
N LYS A 20 -4.98 -1.38 16.09
CA LYS A 20 -4.66 -0.08 16.70
C LYS A 20 -5.48 1.10 16.15
N SER A 21 -6.04 0.97 14.94
CA SER A 21 -6.86 2.02 14.32
C SER A 21 -8.30 2.04 14.84
N LEU A 22 -8.75 0.95 15.44
CA LEU A 22 -10.14 0.80 15.93
C LEU A 22 -10.53 1.85 16.96
N ARG A 23 -9.63 2.18 17.87
CA ARG A 23 -9.89 3.20 18.90
C ARG A 23 -10.23 4.57 18.30
N LYS A 24 -9.64 4.91 17.17
CA LYS A 24 -9.95 6.17 16.46
C LYS A 24 -11.32 6.10 15.80
N LEU A 25 -11.65 4.96 15.19
CA LEU A 25 -12.95 4.72 14.56
C LEU A 25 -14.09 4.74 15.58
N SER A 26 -13.92 4.05 16.70
CA SER A 26 -14.91 4.04 17.80
C SER A 26 -15.15 5.45 18.36
N LYS A 27 -14.10 6.25 18.54
CA LYS A 27 -14.23 7.66 18.97
C LYS A 27 -14.98 8.51 17.94
N SER A 28 -14.97 8.13 16.67
CA SER A 28 -15.72 8.79 15.60
C SER A 28 -17.15 8.25 15.45
N GLY A 29 -17.60 7.39 16.36
CA GLY A 29 -18.97 6.87 16.40
C GLY A 29 -19.23 5.66 15.51
N PHE A 30 -18.17 4.96 15.09
CA PHE A 30 -18.30 3.70 14.34
C PHE A 30 -18.31 2.50 15.29
N GLU A 31 -19.26 1.60 15.06
CA GLU A 31 -19.26 0.23 15.56
C GLU A 31 -18.61 -0.65 14.50
N VAL A 32 -17.44 -1.19 14.80
CA VAL A 32 -16.63 -1.92 13.81
C VAL A 32 -16.87 -3.42 13.96
N ILE A 33 -17.24 -4.05 12.86
CA ILE A 33 -17.37 -5.51 12.72
C ILE A 33 -16.33 -5.99 11.71
N VAL A 34 -15.55 -6.99 12.08
CA VAL A 34 -14.42 -7.51 11.28
C VAL A 34 -14.69 -8.95 10.90
N GLU A 35 -14.49 -9.30 9.65
CA GLU A 35 -14.59 -10.68 9.18
C GLU A 35 -13.53 -11.55 9.88
N SER A 36 -13.93 -12.71 10.37
CA SER A 36 -13.03 -13.64 11.06
C SER A 36 -11.79 -13.95 10.22
N ASN A 37 -10.64 -13.89 10.86
CA ASN A 37 -9.32 -14.08 10.25
C ASN A 37 -8.96 -13.05 9.18
N ALA A 38 -9.59 -11.86 9.13
CA ALA A 38 -9.26 -10.83 8.15
C ALA A 38 -7.83 -10.31 8.30
N GLY A 39 -7.30 -10.23 9.51
CA GLY A 39 -5.96 -9.72 9.80
C GLY A 39 -4.83 -10.75 9.80
N ILE A 40 -5.14 -12.04 9.70
CA ILE A 40 -4.13 -13.12 9.90
C ILE A 40 -2.94 -13.00 8.95
N ALA A 41 -3.19 -12.73 7.68
CA ALA A 41 -2.12 -12.57 6.70
C ALA A 41 -1.22 -11.34 6.97
N ALA A 42 -1.73 -10.37 7.74
CA ALA A 42 -1.01 -9.18 8.23
C ALA A 42 -0.44 -9.35 9.65
N ASN A 43 -0.42 -10.57 10.19
CA ASN A 43 -0.01 -10.90 11.57
C ASN A 43 -0.86 -10.23 12.67
N HIS A 44 -2.16 -10.06 12.41
CA HIS A 44 -3.13 -9.59 13.38
C HIS A 44 -4.19 -10.66 13.62
N TYR A 45 -4.34 -11.06 14.88
CA TYR A 45 -5.32 -12.08 15.29
C TYR A 45 -6.66 -11.46 15.66
N ASP A 46 -7.73 -12.24 15.54
CA ASP A 46 -9.09 -11.80 15.87
C ASP A 46 -9.18 -11.25 17.30
N SER A 47 -8.48 -11.87 18.25
CA SER A 47 -8.43 -11.41 19.65
C SER A 47 -7.89 -9.96 19.79
N GLU A 48 -6.92 -9.55 18.95
CA GLU A 48 -6.41 -8.18 18.98
C GLU A 48 -7.46 -7.15 18.53
N TYR A 49 -8.31 -7.53 17.58
CA TYR A 49 -9.45 -6.71 17.15
C TYR A 49 -10.49 -6.59 18.26
N GLU A 50 -10.84 -7.70 18.93
CA GLU A 50 -11.77 -7.73 20.06
C GLU A 50 -11.28 -6.88 21.24
N GLU A 51 -10.01 -7.01 21.63
CA GLU A 51 -9.36 -6.20 22.66
C GLU A 51 -9.38 -4.69 22.36
N ASN A 52 -9.42 -4.32 21.09
CA ASN A 52 -9.52 -2.93 20.65
C ASN A 52 -10.96 -2.48 20.33
N GLY A 53 -11.96 -3.31 20.65
CA GLY A 53 -13.38 -2.94 20.63
C GLY A 53 -14.12 -3.23 19.34
N ALA A 54 -13.60 -4.09 18.46
CA ALA A 54 -14.37 -4.62 17.33
C ALA A 54 -15.12 -5.89 17.70
N THR A 55 -16.14 -6.21 16.92
CA THR A 55 -16.83 -7.50 16.94
C THR A 55 -16.31 -8.36 15.80
N ILE A 56 -15.96 -9.62 16.08
CA ILE A 56 -15.61 -10.59 15.04
C ILE A 56 -16.85 -11.32 14.56
N SER A 57 -17.01 -11.49 13.25
CA SER A 57 -18.15 -12.19 12.69
C SER A 57 -17.83 -12.88 11.36
N ASN A 58 -18.82 -13.57 10.80
CA ASN A 58 -18.72 -14.17 9.48
C ASN A 58 -18.89 -13.11 8.36
N ARG A 59 -18.53 -13.48 7.13
CA ARG A 59 -18.61 -12.60 5.95
C ARG A 59 -20.00 -12.03 5.71
N LEU A 60 -21.04 -12.84 5.85
CA LEU A 60 -22.43 -12.39 5.60
C LEU A 60 -22.85 -11.27 6.56
N GLU A 61 -22.52 -11.40 7.83
CA GLU A 61 -22.81 -10.37 8.82
C GLU A 61 -22.02 -9.08 8.58
N VAL A 62 -20.75 -9.19 8.14
CA VAL A 62 -19.91 -8.04 7.79
C VAL A 62 -20.48 -7.33 6.56
N LEU A 63 -20.89 -8.07 5.53
CA LEU A 63 -21.51 -7.55 4.31
C LEU A 63 -22.87 -6.85 4.56
N ASN A 64 -23.55 -7.13 5.66
CA ASN A 64 -24.77 -6.40 6.05
C ASN A 64 -24.49 -5.01 6.65
N SER A 65 -23.24 -4.55 6.69
CA SER A 65 -22.89 -3.22 7.17
C SER A 65 -23.20 -2.15 6.13
N PRO A 66 -23.73 -0.98 6.51
CA PRO A 66 -24.03 0.11 5.58
C PRO A 66 -22.76 0.75 4.98
N LEU A 67 -21.63 0.67 5.69
CA LEU A 67 -20.31 1.06 5.22
C LEU A 67 -19.36 -0.13 5.32
N ILE A 68 -18.71 -0.45 4.21
CA ILE A 68 -17.77 -1.55 4.10
C ILE A 68 -16.39 -0.98 3.71
N ILE A 69 -15.33 -1.55 4.29
CA ILE A 69 -13.95 -1.21 3.95
C ILE A 69 -13.19 -2.49 3.60
N SER A 70 -12.49 -2.44 2.47
CA SER A 70 -11.58 -3.49 2.02
C SER A 70 -10.42 -2.87 1.23
N ILE A 71 -9.38 -3.61 0.94
CA ILE A 71 -8.33 -3.18 0.01
C ILE A 71 -8.83 -3.36 -1.41
N HIS A 72 -9.29 -4.57 -1.75
CA HIS A 72 -9.86 -4.87 -3.06
C HIS A 72 -11.38 -4.75 -3.05
N LEU A 73 -11.94 -4.29 -4.17
CA LEU A 73 -13.39 -4.33 -4.35
C LEU A 73 -13.84 -5.80 -4.36
N PRO A 74 -14.74 -6.21 -3.44
CA PRO A 74 -15.33 -7.56 -3.46
C PRO A 74 -16.21 -7.74 -4.70
N ASP A 75 -16.72 -8.96 -4.89
CA ASP A 75 -17.75 -9.17 -5.92
C ASP A 75 -18.95 -8.26 -5.63
N VAL A 76 -19.29 -7.39 -6.58
CA VAL A 76 -20.38 -6.43 -6.43
C VAL A 76 -21.73 -7.12 -6.22
N SER A 77 -21.89 -8.37 -6.68
CA SER A 77 -23.09 -9.17 -6.44
C SER A 77 -23.31 -9.54 -4.96
N GLU A 78 -22.29 -9.45 -4.11
CA GLU A 78 -22.40 -9.65 -2.66
C GLU A 78 -22.90 -8.39 -1.94
N LEU A 79 -22.90 -7.22 -2.61
CA LEU A 79 -23.26 -5.92 -2.05
C LEU A 79 -24.74 -5.60 -2.29
N GLN A 80 -25.30 -4.75 -1.45
CA GLN A 80 -26.70 -4.33 -1.52
C GLN A 80 -26.83 -2.87 -1.93
N ALA A 81 -27.91 -2.53 -2.62
CA ALA A 81 -28.21 -1.16 -2.99
C ALA A 81 -28.25 -0.25 -1.74
N GLY A 82 -27.67 0.94 -1.87
CA GLY A 82 -27.55 1.90 -0.77
C GLY A 82 -26.35 1.71 0.14
N GLN A 83 -25.58 0.64 0.01
CA GLN A 83 -24.32 0.49 0.73
C GLN A 83 -23.23 1.40 0.17
N VAL A 84 -22.27 1.72 1.04
CA VAL A 84 -21.05 2.46 0.68
C VAL A 84 -19.88 1.50 0.87
N ILE A 85 -19.02 1.40 -0.15
CA ILE A 85 -17.75 0.68 -0.05
C ILE A 85 -16.57 1.62 -0.30
N ALA A 86 -15.58 1.56 0.59
CA ALA A 86 -14.30 2.25 0.44
C ALA A 86 -13.19 1.23 0.18
N CYS A 87 -12.57 1.30 -1.00
CA CYS A 87 -11.51 0.37 -1.41
C CYS A 87 -10.59 0.99 -2.46
N VAL A 88 -9.57 0.26 -2.89
CA VAL A 88 -8.73 0.57 -4.06
C VAL A 88 -9.36 -0.13 -5.26
N ALA A 89 -10.07 0.61 -6.10
CA ALA A 89 -10.87 0.04 -7.18
C ALA A 89 -10.17 0.05 -8.55
N ASP A 90 -9.13 0.87 -8.73
CA ASP A 90 -8.42 1.13 -10.00
C ASP A 90 -9.40 1.38 -11.17
N PRO A 91 -10.24 2.44 -11.07
CA PRO A 91 -11.39 2.62 -11.97
C PRO A 91 -10.99 2.88 -13.43
N PHE A 92 -9.76 3.33 -13.67
CA PHE A 92 -9.27 3.55 -15.03
C PHE A 92 -8.91 2.25 -15.75
N ARG A 93 -8.44 1.24 -15.01
CA ARG A 93 -8.15 -0.09 -15.56
C ARG A 93 -9.35 -1.01 -15.53
N HIS A 94 -10.29 -0.74 -14.62
CA HIS A 94 -11.46 -1.57 -14.35
C HIS A 94 -12.77 -0.77 -14.41
N PRO A 95 -13.08 -0.08 -15.51
CA PRO A 95 -14.31 0.70 -15.64
C PRO A 95 -15.57 -0.16 -15.50
N GLU A 96 -15.50 -1.45 -15.86
CA GLU A 96 -16.58 -2.42 -15.70
C GLU A 96 -17.00 -2.61 -14.23
N LYS A 97 -16.06 -2.53 -13.29
CA LYS A 97 -16.34 -2.62 -11.86
C LYS A 97 -17.10 -1.40 -11.35
N VAL A 98 -16.75 -0.22 -11.85
CA VAL A 98 -17.46 1.03 -11.54
C VAL A 98 -18.89 0.97 -12.05
N GLN A 99 -19.07 0.48 -13.28
CA GLN A 99 -20.40 0.30 -13.86
C GLN A 99 -21.24 -0.69 -13.06
N ALA A 100 -20.65 -1.81 -12.63
CA ALA A 100 -21.34 -2.79 -11.80
C ALA A 100 -21.81 -2.19 -10.45
N CYS A 101 -21.00 -1.36 -9.81
CA CYS A 101 -21.42 -0.65 -8.59
C CYS A 101 -22.59 0.31 -8.87
N LEU A 102 -22.54 1.05 -9.98
CA LEU A 102 -23.59 1.96 -10.38
C LEU A 102 -24.91 1.22 -10.64
N ASP A 103 -24.86 0.13 -11.40
CA ASP A 103 -26.03 -0.68 -11.75
C ASP A 103 -26.66 -1.33 -10.52
N SER A 104 -25.86 -1.67 -9.53
CA SER A 104 -26.29 -2.26 -8.25
C SER A 104 -26.73 -1.22 -7.21
N GLY A 105 -26.62 0.07 -7.50
CA GLY A 105 -26.94 1.14 -6.55
C GLY A 105 -25.99 1.23 -5.35
N VAL A 106 -24.75 0.77 -5.50
CA VAL A 106 -23.68 0.83 -4.49
C VAL A 106 -22.86 2.09 -4.67
N THR A 107 -22.59 2.80 -3.60
CA THR A 107 -21.68 3.96 -3.62
C THR A 107 -20.24 3.51 -3.46
N LEU A 108 -19.41 3.72 -4.48
CA LEU A 108 -17.98 3.40 -4.48
C LEU A 108 -17.14 4.63 -4.09
N LEU A 109 -16.38 4.51 -3.01
CA LEU A 109 -15.33 5.45 -2.61
C LEU A 109 -13.97 4.86 -2.99
N SER A 110 -13.48 5.21 -4.18
CA SER A 110 -12.18 4.73 -4.68
C SER A 110 -11.04 5.51 -4.03
N MET A 111 -10.33 4.89 -3.10
CA MET A 111 -9.27 5.53 -2.29
C MET A 111 -8.06 5.95 -3.14
N ASP A 112 -7.81 5.24 -4.23
CA ASP A 112 -6.76 5.55 -5.20
C ASP A 112 -7.07 6.76 -6.08
N MET A 113 -8.32 7.25 -6.07
CA MET A 113 -8.76 8.47 -6.76
C MET A 113 -8.65 9.74 -5.92
N ILE A 114 -8.22 9.63 -4.67
CA ILE A 114 -8.04 10.79 -3.78
C ILE A 114 -6.96 11.72 -4.35
N PRO A 115 -7.26 13.00 -4.60
CA PRO A 115 -6.34 13.92 -5.28
C PRO A 115 -5.17 14.33 -4.40
N ARG A 116 -3.99 13.78 -4.63
CA ARG A 116 -2.74 14.01 -3.87
C ARG A 116 -2.30 15.47 -3.78
N ARG A 117 -2.75 16.32 -4.70
CA ARG A 117 -2.39 17.75 -4.75
C ARG A 117 -3.07 18.60 -3.67
N LEU A 118 -4.14 18.08 -3.05
CA LEU A 118 -4.86 18.78 -2.01
C LEU A 118 -4.21 18.50 -0.66
N SER A 119 -3.77 19.53 0.05
CA SER A 119 -3.09 19.39 1.35
C SER A 119 -3.89 18.57 2.37
N ARG A 120 -5.22 18.72 2.38
CA ARG A 120 -6.11 17.94 3.25
C ARG A 120 -6.20 16.47 2.88
N ALA A 121 -5.97 16.13 1.61
CA ALA A 121 -6.07 14.77 1.09
C ALA A 121 -4.75 13.98 1.23
N GLN A 122 -3.63 14.64 1.47
CA GLN A 122 -2.32 13.98 1.58
C GLN A 122 -2.28 12.89 2.67
N SER A 123 -2.99 13.09 3.78
CA SER A 123 -3.08 12.08 4.83
C SER A 123 -3.93 10.86 4.47
N MET A 124 -4.67 10.93 3.36
CA MET A 124 -5.52 9.87 2.82
C MET A 124 -4.94 9.25 1.55
N ASP A 125 -3.72 9.64 1.13
CA ASP A 125 -3.05 9.16 -0.07
C ASP A 125 -2.54 7.73 0.14
N VAL A 126 -3.40 6.77 -0.19
CA VAL A 126 -3.06 5.34 -0.12
C VAL A 126 -2.03 4.96 -1.17
N ASN A 127 -2.03 5.60 -2.35
CA ASN A 127 -1.10 5.31 -3.43
C ASN A 127 0.33 5.60 -2.99
N SER A 128 0.61 6.80 -2.47
CA SER A 128 1.95 7.14 -2.01
C SER A 128 2.43 6.25 -0.87
N SER A 129 1.56 5.84 0.06
CA SER A 129 1.94 4.94 1.13
C SER A 129 2.32 3.54 0.61
N GLN A 130 1.58 3.02 -0.37
CA GLN A 130 1.87 1.71 -0.98
C GLN A 130 3.07 1.78 -1.93
N ASP A 131 3.22 2.86 -2.71
CA ASP A 131 4.40 3.09 -3.56
C ASP A 131 5.69 3.11 -2.73
N ASN A 132 5.65 3.69 -1.54
CA ASN A 132 6.79 3.70 -0.62
C ASN A 132 7.21 2.28 -0.24
N LEU A 133 6.25 1.43 0.17
CA LEU A 133 6.50 0.03 0.48
C LEU A 133 6.96 -0.76 -0.74
N SER A 134 6.39 -0.47 -1.91
CA SER A 134 6.78 -1.08 -3.19
C SER A 134 8.24 -0.81 -3.52
N GLY A 135 8.69 0.45 -3.41
CA GLY A 135 10.09 0.82 -3.63
C GLY A 135 11.06 0.12 -2.67
N TYR A 136 10.68 0.03 -1.39
CA TYR A 136 11.44 -0.73 -0.39
C TYR A 136 11.54 -2.22 -0.78
N LYS A 137 10.41 -2.87 -1.06
CA LYS A 137 10.35 -4.29 -1.40
C LYS A 137 11.09 -4.62 -2.68
N ALA A 138 11.00 -3.77 -3.70
CA ALA A 138 11.69 -3.95 -4.97
C ALA A 138 13.20 -4.06 -4.79
N VAL A 139 13.80 -3.20 -3.94
CA VAL A 139 15.23 -3.27 -3.64
C VAL A 139 15.61 -4.55 -2.91
N LEU A 140 14.80 -4.99 -1.94
CA LEU A 140 15.08 -6.25 -1.23
C LEU A 140 15.02 -7.46 -2.16
N LEU A 141 14.02 -7.52 -3.05
CA LEU A 141 13.90 -8.57 -4.06
C LEU A 141 15.08 -8.54 -5.03
N GLY A 142 15.44 -7.35 -5.52
CA GLY A 142 16.62 -7.18 -6.38
C GLY A 142 17.91 -7.62 -5.69
N ALA A 143 18.09 -7.23 -4.42
CA ALA A 143 19.25 -7.62 -3.64
C ALA A 143 19.35 -9.14 -3.42
N ALA A 144 18.22 -9.81 -3.19
CA ALA A 144 18.17 -11.25 -3.02
C ALA A 144 18.38 -12.02 -4.34
N SER A 145 18.08 -11.39 -5.49
CA SER A 145 18.14 -12.04 -6.80
C SER A 145 19.52 -11.98 -7.46
N VAL A 146 20.42 -11.09 -7.02
CA VAL A 146 21.74 -10.97 -7.62
C VAL A 146 22.79 -11.82 -6.90
N PRO A 147 23.69 -12.51 -7.61
CA PRO A 147 24.74 -13.35 -7.02
C PRO A 147 25.93 -12.48 -6.53
N LYS A 148 25.65 -11.40 -5.80
CA LYS A 148 26.66 -10.44 -5.33
C LYS A 148 26.19 -9.75 -4.04
N GLY A 149 27.12 -9.52 -3.11
CA GLY A 149 26.87 -8.68 -1.95
C GLY A 149 26.55 -7.24 -2.34
N ILE A 150 25.60 -6.62 -1.68
CA ILE A 150 25.24 -5.23 -1.95
C ILE A 150 26.25 -4.25 -1.36
N PRO A 151 26.64 -4.35 -0.05
CA PRO A 151 27.62 -3.45 0.54
C PRO A 151 29.06 -3.82 0.12
N MET A 152 29.95 -2.90 0.38
CA MET A 152 31.36 -3.21 0.41
C MET A 152 31.67 -4.19 1.55
N MET A 153 32.40 -5.25 1.27
CA MET A 153 32.82 -6.22 2.29
C MET A 153 34.34 -6.38 2.21
N THR A 154 35.00 -6.30 3.37
CA THR A 154 36.44 -6.46 3.47
C THR A 154 36.76 -7.57 4.44
N THR A 155 37.62 -8.49 4.00
CA THR A 155 38.17 -9.59 4.82
C THR A 155 39.69 -9.61 4.67
N SER A 156 40.37 -10.47 5.41
CA SER A 156 41.81 -10.72 5.23
C SER A 156 42.16 -11.23 3.81
N ALA A 157 41.21 -11.83 3.11
CA ALA A 157 41.37 -12.31 1.75
C ALA A 157 41.18 -11.21 0.67
N GLY A 158 40.73 -10.00 1.04
CA GLY A 158 40.55 -8.88 0.13
C GLY A 158 39.22 -8.15 0.31
N THR A 159 38.95 -7.22 -0.61
CA THR A 159 37.80 -6.34 -0.60
C THR A 159 36.87 -6.61 -1.78
N VAL A 160 35.59 -6.87 -1.50
CA VAL A 160 34.51 -6.90 -2.50
C VAL A 160 33.92 -5.51 -2.63
N ARG A 161 33.94 -4.96 -3.84
CA ARG A 161 33.35 -3.63 -4.12
C ARG A 161 31.82 -3.68 -4.01
N PRO A 162 31.18 -2.58 -3.56
CA PRO A 162 29.74 -2.52 -3.46
C PRO A 162 29.06 -2.69 -4.82
N ALA A 163 27.83 -3.17 -4.78
CA ALA A 163 26.99 -3.23 -5.97
C ALA A 163 26.65 -1.83 -6.48
N LYS A 164 26.50 -1.72 -7.80
CA LYS A 164 25.91 -0.54 -8.45
C LYS A 164 24.46 -0.84 -8.73
N VAL A 165 23.57 0.04 -8.28
CA VAL A 165 22.13 -0.04 -8.47
C VAL A 165 21.68 1.15 -9.30
N VAL A 166 20.90 0.91 -10.33
CA VAL A 166 20.30 1.95 -11.17
C VAL A 166 18.80 1.95 -10.94
N ILE A 167 18.24 3.09 -10.59
CA ILE A 167 16.81 3.30 -10.38
C ILE A 167 16.28 4.19 -11.52
N MET A 168 15.28 3.70 -12.24
CA MET A 168 14.62 4.45 -13.30
C MET A 168 13.29 5.00 -12.80
N GLY A 169 13.18 6.32 -12.73
CA GLY A 169 12.05 7.04 -12.13
C GLY A 169 12.28 7.41 -10.67
N SER A 170 11.99 8.65 -10.31
CA SER A 170 12.14 9.22 -8.95
C SER A 170 10.80 9.68 -8.36
N GLY A 171 9.73 8.95 -8.64
CA GLY A 171 8.47 9.06 -7.88
C GLY A 171 8.65 8.54 -6.45
N VAL A 172 7.56 8.41 -5.70
CA VAL A 172 7.60 7.93 -4.31
C VAL A 172 8.31 6.58 -4.19
N ALA A 173 7.97 5.62 -5.05
CA ALA A 173 8.62 4.30 -5.07
C ALA A 173 10.12 4.41 -5.39
N GLY A 174 10.49 5.22 -6.40
CA GLY A 174 11.87 5.39 -6.82
C GLY A 174 12.74 6.04 -5.74
N LEU A 175 12.27 7.12 -5.12
CA LEU A 175 12.99 7.79 -4.03
C LEU A 175 13.19 6.86 -2.83
N GLN A 176 12.17 6.07 -2.48
CA GLN A 176 12.31 5.06 -1.43
C GLN A 176 13.28 3.95 -1.82
N ALA A 177 13.25 3.51 -3.08
CA ALA A 177 14.19 2.51 -3.58
C ALA A 177 15.64 3.02 -3.50
N ILE A 178 15.90 4.28 -3.90
CA ILE A 178 17.21 4.93 -3.79
C ILE A 178 17.67 4.91 -2.32
N ALA A 179 16.83 5.40 -1.40
CA ALA A 179 17.14 5.44 0.01
C ALA A 179 17.42 4.04 0.59
N THR A 180 16.64 3.04 0.20
CA THR A 180 16.79 1.65 0.65
C THR A 180 18.09 1.04 0.12
N ALA A 181 18.37 1.13 -1.19
CA ALA A 181 19.60 0.62 -1.78
C ALA A 181 20.84 1.28 -1.19
N LYS A 182 20.76 2.59 -0.91
CA LYS A 182 21.84 3.35 -0.25
C LYS A 182 22.11 2.83 1.16
N ARG A 183 21.04 2.57 1.95
CA ARG A 183 21.17 1.98 3.30
C ARG A 183 21.75 0.57 3.29
N LEU A 184 21.49 -0.20 2.23
CA LEU A 184 22.13 -1.51 2.02
C LEU A 184 23.60 -1.40 1.59
N GLY A 185 24.13 -0.19 1.39
CA GLY A 185 25.53 0.05 1.06
C GLY A 185 25.85 0.03 -0.44
N ALA A 186 24.84 0.10 -1.30
CA ALA A 186 25.02 0.22 -2.75
C ALA A 186 25.59 1.59 -3.18
N ILE A 187 26.21 1.62 -4.34
CA ILE A 187 26.43 2.85 -5.11
C ILE A 187 25.19 3.03 -5.98
N VAL A 188 24.39 4.06 -5.68
CA VAL A 188 23.08 4.24 -6.33
C VAL A 188 23.15 5.35 -7.37
N TYR A 189 22.71 5.03 -8.57
CA TYR A 189 22.44 5.95 -9.66
C TYR A 189 20.94 5.99 -9.93
N ALA A 190 20.43 7.15 -10.32
CA ALA A 190 19.02 7.26 -10.70
C ALA A 190 18.81 8.27 -11.83
N SER A 191 17.79 8.02 -12.63
CA SER A 191 17.34 8.94 -13.67
C SER A 191 15.84 9.20 -13.57
N ASP A 192 15.41 10.34 -14.09
CA ASP A 192 14.00 10.69 -14.24
C ASP A 192 13.87 11.55 -15.51
N VAL A 193 12.74 11.47 -16.17
CA VAL A 193 12.42 12.31 -17.33
C VAL A 193 12.35 13.80 -16.97
N ARG A 194 12.11 14.11 -15.72
CA ARG A 194 12.07 15.47 -15.17
C ARG A 194 13.43 15.84 -14.62
N LYS A 195 14.14 16.76 -15.26
CA LYS A 195 15.43 17.28 -14.75
C LYS A 195 15.35 17.85 -13.32
N SER A 196 14.19 18.41 -12.95
CA SER A 196 13.93 18.91 -11.59
C SER A 196 13.96 17.83 -10.50
N ALA A 197 13.96 16.56 -10.87
CA ALA A 197 14.06 15.45 -9.93
C ALA A 197 15.50 15.19 -9.42
N ALA A 198 16.51 15.79 -10.04
CA ALA A 198 17.92 15.61 -9.66
C ALA A 198 18.17 15.93 -8.18
N GLU A 199 17.68 17.08 -7.71
CA GLU A 199 17.83 17.50 -6.31
C GLU A 199 17.18 16.49 -5.33
N GLN A 200 16.01 15.97 -5.68
CA GLN A 200 15.32 14.96 -4.85
C GLN A 200 16.14 13.65 -4.78
N ILE A 201 16.68 13.20 -5.92
CA ILE A 201 17.54 12.01 -5.99
C ILE A 201 18.77 12.16 -5.12
N GLU A 202 19.44 13.30 -5.21
CA GLU A 202 20.65 13.60 -4.45
C GLU A 202 20.37 13.71 -2.95
N SER A 203 19.24 14.29 -2.57
CA SER A 203 18.83 14.43 -1.17
C SER A 203 18.66 13.09 -0.44
N VAL A 204 18.32 12.02 -1.16
CA VAL A 204 18.22 10.67 -0.62
C VAL A 204 19.47 9.81 -0.84
N GLY A 205 20.55 10.44 -1.34
CA GLY A 205 21.88 9.84 -1.47
C GLY A 205 22.13 9.09 -2.79
N GLY A 206 21.28 9.26 -3.80
CA GLY A 206 21.52 8.82 -5.16
C GLY A 206 22.43 9.77 -5.94
N ARG A 207 22.89 9.30 -7.09
CA ARG A 207 23.58 10.14 -8.09
C ARG A 207 22.68 10.26 -9.30
N PHE A 208 22.30 11.48 -9.64
CA PHE A 208 21.50 11.70 -10.83
C PHE A 208 22.32 11.42 -12.09
N ILE A 209 21.74 10.68 -13.02
CA ILE A 209 22.27 10.48 -14.36
C ILE A 209 21.26 11.00 -15.37
N GLU A 210 21.71 11.92 -16.23
CA GLU A 210 20.91 12.39 -17.36
C GLU A 210 20.96 11.30 -18.45
N VAL A 211 19.80 10.92 -18.95
CA VAL A 211 19.67 10.00 -20.08
C VAL A 211 19.12 10.82 -21.24
N ASP A 212 19.96 11.00 -22.25
CA ASP A 212 19.52 11.62 -23.51
C ASP A 212 18.49 10.70 -24.17
N GLY A 213 17.27 11.22 -24.38
CA GLY A 213 16.17 10.54 -25.01
C GLY A 213 15.97 11.00 -26.46
#